data_3348c997db73160748e2ba2a7d7b86a4
#
_entry.id   3348c997db73160748e2ba2a7d7b86a4
#
_cell.length_a   1.000
_cell.length_b   1.000
_cell.length_c   1.000
_cell.angle_alpha   90.00
_cell.angle_beta   90.00
_cell.angle_gamma   90.00
#
_symmetry.space_group_name_H-M   'P 1'
#
loop_
_entity.id
_entity.type
_entity.pdbx_description
1 polymer ?
#
loop_
_entity_poly.entity_id
_entity_poly.type
_entity_poly.pdbx_seq_one_letter_code
_entity_poly.pdbx_strand_id
1 'polypeptide(L)'
;MRRQYPKTKTLNIFFTRELASRLPANSPLIVNCLTPGLCKTELRREFPWPLSWIYVVVDSIVAWPADRGSRQLVFAALGYEKREDELKGVYVSSSKITEPSDFVISDEGKVVQRQAWASNFSRSPLLSLMVPFKSRMKP
;
A
#
# COMPACT_ATOMS: atom_id res chain seq x y z
N MET A 1 12.92 11.03 -13.50
CA MET A 1 12.49 10.65 -12.14
C MET A 1 10.98 10.67 -11.90
N ARG A 2 10.18 11.59 -12.45
CA ARG A 2 8.73 11.71 -12.15
C ARG A 2 7.85 10.48 -12.45
N ARG A 3 8.23 9.59 -13.37
CA ARG A 3 7.43 8.39 -13.74
C ARG A 3 7.67 7.17 -12.86
N GLN A 4 8.71 7.15 -12.04
CA GLN A 4 9.06 5.97 -11.21
C GLN A 4 8.23 5.91 -9.92
N TYR A 5 7.96 7.05 -9.29
CA TYR A 5 7.22 7.11 -8.03
C TYR A 5 5.81 6.47 -8.08
N PRO A 6 4.95 6.79 -9.06
CA PRO A 6 3.65 6.11 -9.17
C PRO A 6 3.79 4.59 -9.35
N LYS A 7 4.76 4.14 -10.15
CA LYS A 7 5.01 2.72 -10.39
C LYS A 7 5.39 1.97 -9.11
N THR A 8 6.27 2.56 -8.29
CA THR A 8 6.66 1.93 -7.02
C THR A 8 5.51 1.85 -6.03
N LYS A 9 4.60 2.83 -6.02
CA LYS A 9 3.40 2.79 -5.17
C LYS A 9 2.41 1.74 -5.64
N THR A 10 2.22 1.56 -6.94
CA THR A 10 1.40 0.47 -7.49
C THR A 10 1.97 -0.90 -7.12
N LEU A 11 3.29 -1.07 -7.15
CA LEU A 11 3.94 -2.31 -6.72
C LEU A 11 3.65 -2.64 -5.25
N ASN A 12 3.56 -1.64 -4.37
CA ASN A 12 3.19 -1.87 -2.96
C ASN A 12 1.76 -2.43 -2.85
N ILE A 13 0.83 -1.95 -3.66
CA ILE A 13 -0.54 -2.48 -3.67
C ILE A 13 -0.56 -3.92 -4.19
N PHE A 14 0.15 -4.20 -5.28
CA PHE A 14 0.28 -5.56 -5.81
C PHE A 14 0.89 -6.52 -4.79
N PHE A 15 1.95 -6.10 -4.10
CA PHE A 15 2.56 -6.87 -3.03
C PHE A 15 1.57 -7.22 -1.92
N THR A 16 0.84 -6.22 -1.42
CA THR A 16 -0.15 -6.41 -0.35
C THR A 16 -1.23 -7.40 -0.74
N ARG A 17 -1.81 -7.24 -1.93
CA ARG A 17 -2.87 -8.11 -2.44
C ARG A 17 -2.38 -9.54 -2.65
N GLU A 18 -1.22 -9.69 -3.25
CA GLU A 18 -0.66 -11.02 -3.52
C GLU A 18 -0.24 -11.71 -2.23
N LEU A 19 0.35 -11.00 -1.27
CA LEU A 19 0.68 -11.57 0.03
C LEU A 19 -0.56 -12.00 0.78
N ALA A 20 -1.59 -11.16 0.84
CA ALA A 20 -2.85 -11.49 1.50
C ALA A 20 -3.52 -12.73 0.89
N SER A 21 -3.50 -12.87 -0.44
CA SER A 21 -4.07 -14.02 -1.14
C SER A 21 -3.32 -15.34 -0.88
N ARG A 22 -2.07 -15.26 -0.45
CA ARG A 22 -1.22 -16.43 -0.18
C ARG A 22 -1.21 -16.85 1.28
N LEU A 23 -1.72 -16.02 2.17
CA LEU A 23 -1.85 -16.37 3.58
C LEU A 23 -2.98 -17.39 3.77
N PRO A 24 -2.84 -18.30 4.74
CA PRO A 24 -3.94 -19.18 5.13
C PRO A 24 -5.19 -18.41 5.51
N ALA A 25 -6.37 -18.94 5.20
CA ALA A 25 -7.64 -18.27 5.52
C ALA A 25 -7.80 -18.00 7.04
N ASN A 26 -7.26 -18.88 7.86
CA ASN A 26 -7.27 -18.77 9.33
C ASN A 26 -6.05 -18.02 9.89
N SER A 27 -5.26 -17.35 9.05
CA SER A 27 -4.12 -16.58 9.50
C SER A 27 -4.57 -15.38 10.33
N PRO A 28 -4.00 -15.18 11.54
CA PRO A 28 -4.25 -13.98 12.33
C PRO A 28 -3.58 -12.73 11.74
N LEU A 29 -2.75 -12.90 10.70
CA LEU A 29 -2.04 -11.80 10.08
C LEU A 29 -2.95 -11.04 9.13
N ILE A 30 -3.11 -9.74 9.37
CA ILE A 30 -3.82 -8.80 8.50
C ILE A 30 -2.79 -8.00 7.73
N VAL A 31 -2.88 -8.05 6.42
CA VAL A 31 -2.02 -7.29 5.50
C VAL A 31 -2.89 -6.36 4.69
N ASN A 32 -2.69 -5.07 4.85
CA ASN A 32 -3.36 -4.05 4.05
C ASN A 32 -2.37 -2.98 3.59
N CYS A 33 -2.77 -2.13 2.68
CA CYS A 33 -2.03 -0.94 2.30
C CYS A 33 -2.91 0.30 2.39
N LEU A 34 -2.29 1.42 2.71
CA LEU A 34 -3.01 2.66 2.87
C LEU A 34 -2.31 3.83 2.18
N THR A 35 -3.10 4.86 1.89
CA THR A 35 -2.58 6.19 1.58
C THR A 35 -2.96 7.16 2.69
N PRO A 36 -1.99 7.88 3.28
CA PRO A 36 -2.28 8.90 4.28
C PRO A 36 -2.88 10.18 3.68
N GLY A 37 -3.02 10.23 2.33
CA GLY A 37 -3.37 11.45 1.62
C GLY A 37 -2.18 12.41 1.46
N LEU A 38 -2.46 13.62 1.00
CA LEU A 38 -1.46 14.67 0.89
C LEU A 38 -1.25 15.30 2.26
N CYS A 39 -0.15 14.96 2.92
CA CYS A 39 0.20 15.49 4.24
C CYS A 39 1.36 16.49 4.17
N LYS A 40 1.33 17.49 5.04
CA LYS A 40 2.48 18.39 5.26
C LYS A 40 3.60 17.58 5.88
N THR A 41 4.67 17.34 5.11
CA THR A 41 5.84 16.59 5.56
C THR A 41 7.12 17.28 5.07
N GLU A 42 8.22 17.02 5.77
CA GLU A 42 9.56 17.50 5.41
C GLU A 42 10.09 16.91 4.08
N LEU A 43 9.40 15.95 3.50
CA LEU A 43 9.80 15.26 2.26
C LEU A 43 10.03 16.19 1.08
N ARG A 44 9.44 17.38 1.10
CA ARG A 44 9.54 18.38 0.02
C ARG A 44 10.54 19.50 0.31
N ARG A 45 11.27 19.44 1.40
CA ARG A 45 12.28 20.44 1.78
C ARG A 45 13.37 20.59 0.71
N GLU A 46 13.67 19.54 -0.04
CA GLU A 46 14.77 19.51 -1.02
C GLU A 46 14.38 20.03 -2.41
N PHE A 47 13.19 20.58 -2.61
CA PHE A 47 12.83 21.15 -3.91
C PHE A 47 13.54 22.50 -4.12
N PRO A 48 14.15 22.68 -5.33
CA PRO A 48 14.88 23.93 -5.62
C PRO A 48 13.94 25.13 -5.70
N TRP A 49 14.43 26.26 -5.22
CA TRP A 49 13.78 27.55 -5.38
C TRP A 49 13.66 27.91 -6.88
N PRO A 50 12.54 28.44 -7.42
CA PRO A 50 11.35 28.97 -6.74
C PRO A 50 10.20 27.96 -6.56
N LEU A 51 10.37 26.71 -7.00
CA LEU A 51 9.31 25.70 -6.96
C LEU A 51 8.84 25.40 -5.52
N SER A 52 9.75 25.50 -4.55
CA SER A 52 9.45 25.32 -3.13
C SER A 52 8.34 26.25 -2.63
N TRP A 53 8.29 27.49 -3.08
CA TRP A 53 7.26 28.45 -2.69
C TRP A 53 5.86 28.06 -3.17
N ILE A 54 5.76 27.60 -4.41
CA ILE A 54 4.49 27.10 -4.97
C ILE A 54 3.99 25.91 -4.14
N TYR A 55 4.88 25.00 -3.77
CA TYR A 55 4.51 23.87 -2.92
C TYR A 55 4.10 24.28 -1.52
N VAL A 56 4.75 25.26 -0.89
CA VAL A 56 4.36 25.79 0.42
C VAL A 56 2.93 26.35 0.37
N VAL A 57 2.58 27.11 -0.65
CA VAL A 57 1.23 27.67 -0.81
C VAL A 57 0.21 26.54 -1.05
N VAL A 58 0.49 25.60 -1.94
CA VAL A 58 -0.40 24.46 -2.22
C VAL A 58 -0.57 23.59 -0.98
N ASP A 59 0.51 23.27 -0.28
CA ASP A 59 0.48 22.47 0.94
C ASP A 59 -0.27 23.18 2.08
N SER A 60 -0.27 24.51 2.10
CA SER A 60 -1.01 25.27 3.11
C SER A 60 -2.53 25.18 2.91
N ILE A 61 -2.97 25.05 1.67
CA ILE A 61 -4.41 25.04 1.30
C ILE A 61 -4.95 23.60 1.24
N VAL A 62 -4.18 22.64 0.69
CA VAL A 62 -4.68 21.31 0.31
C VAL A 62 -4.15 20.19 1.20
N ALA A 63 -2.95 20.36 1.78
CA ALA A 63 -2.33 19.28 2.54
C ALA A 63 -2.86 19.21 3.97
N TRP A 64 -3.15 18.00 4.39
CA TRP A 64 -3.55 17.71 5.75
C TRP A 64 -2.38 17.86 6.74
N PRO A 65 -2.63 18.25 7.98
CA PRO A 65 -1.60 18.18 9.01
C PRO A 65 -1.15 16.73 9.22
N ALA A 66 0.09 16.53 9.63
CA ALA A 66 0.69 15.21 9.82
C ALA A 66 -0.11 14.33 10.81
N ASP A 67 -0.70 14.95 11.84
CA ASP A 67 -1.60 14.27 12.79
C ASP A 67 -2.79 13.61 12.10
N ARG A 68 -3.42 14.30 11.13
CA ARG A 68 -4.53 13.73 10.38
C ARG A 68 -4.09 12.57 9.48
N GLY A 69 -2.87 12.65 8.94
CA GLY A 69 -2.28 11.55 8.16
C GLY A 69 -1.97 10.34 9.03
N SER A 70 -1.44 10.55 10.25
CA SER A 70 -1.12 9.46 11.17
C SER A 70 -2.36 8.69 11.65
N ARG A 71 -3.51 9.35 11.81
CA ARG A 71 -4.79 8.70 12.13
C ARG A 71 -5.20 7.67 11.08
N GLN A 72 -4.79 7.86 9.82
CA GLN A 72 -5.04 6.85 8.78
C GLN A 72 -4.30 5.54 9.04
N LEU A 73 -3.07 5.63 9.57
CA LEU A 73 -2.29 4.45 9.93
C LEU A 73 -2.94 3.71 11.12
N VAL A 74 -3.35 4.46 12.14
CA VAL A 74 -4.05 3.89 13.30
C VAL A 74 -5.35 3.22 12.87
N PHE A 75 -6.12 3.86 11.99
CA PHE A 75 -7.34 3.29 11.44
C PHE A 75 -7.09 2.00 10.66
N ALA A 76 -6.07 1.96 9.80
CA ALA A 76 -5.73 0.76 9.02
C ALA A 76 -5.25 -0.40 9.90
N ALA A 77 -4.67 -0.09 11.08
CA ALA A 77 -4.21 -1.08 12.03
C ALA A 77 -5.31 -1.57 12.99
N LEU A 78 -6.19 -0.68 13.46
CA LEU A 78 -7.09 -0.94 14.59
C LEU A 78 -8.57 -0.61 14.30
N GLY A 79 -8.88 0.05 13.20
CA GLY A 79 -10.21 0.64 12.94
C GLY A 79 -11.36 -0.33 12.71
N TYR A 80 -11.08 -1.64 12.62
CA TYR A 80 -12.06 -2.69 12.33
C TYR A 80 -11.99 -3.84 13.35
N GLU A 81 -11.85 -3.54 14.63
CA GLU A 81 -11.67 -4.54 15.71
C GLU A 81 -12.63 -5.75 15.69
N LYS A 82 -13.84 -5.58 15.15
CA LYS A 82 -14.86 -6.66 15.04
C LYS A 82 -15.00 -7.22 13.61
N ARG A 83 -14.25 -6.69 12.65
CA ARG A 83 -14.36 -7.02 11.23
C ARG A 83 -12.98 -7.08 10.58
N GLU A 84 -12.05 -7.66 11.28
CA GLU A 84 -10.62 -7.72 10.91
C GLU A 84 -10.40 -8.40 9.55
N ASP A 85 -11.22 -9.39 9.21
CA ASP A 85 -11.12 -10.08 7.92
C ASP A 85 -11.37 -9.18 6.71
N GLU A 86 -12.14 -8.11 6.89
CA GLU A 86 -12.41 -7.13 5.82
C GLU A 86 -11.19 -6.29 5.47
N LEU A 87 -10.20 -6.22 6.34
CA LEU A 87 -8.95 -5.49 6.11
C LEU A 87 -7.88 -6.33 5.39
N LYS A 88 -8.11 -7.60 5.12
CA LYS A 88 -7.14 -8.46 4.45
C LYS A 88 -7.02 -8.14 2.96
N GLY A 89 -5.87 -7.70 2.51
CA GLY A 89 -5.56 -7.43 1.10
C GLY A 89 -6.18 -6.16 0.53
N VAL A 90 -6.77 -5.31 1.36
CA VAL A 90 -7.47 -4.11 0.89
C VAL A 90 -6.59 -2.87 0.83
N TYR A 91 -7.08 -1.89 0.08
CA TYR A 91 -6.52 -0.56 0.01
C TYR A 91 -7.39 0.41 0.83
N VAL A 92 -6.75 1.14 1.74
CA VAL A 92 -7.41 2.08 2.66
C VAL A 92 -7.06 3.51 2.27
N SER A 93 -8.06 4.35 2.15
CA SER A 93 -7.92 5.79 1.91
C SER A 93 -8.96 6.55 2.72
N SER A 94 -8.56 7.64 3.36
CA SER A 94 -9.45 8.50 4.14
C SER A 94 -10.29 7.74 5.19
N SER A 95 -9.67 6.80 5.91
CA SER A 95 -10.29 5.93 6.91
C SER A 95 -11.46 5.09 6.36
N LYS A 96 -11.36 4.71 5.10
CA LYS A 96 -12.35 3.83 4.43
C LYS A 96 -11.63 2.81 3.56
N ILE A 97 -12.19 1.63 3.46
CA ILE A 97 -11.81 0.67 2.43
C ILE A 97 -12.22 1.28 1.09
N THR A 98 -11.26 1.40 0.19
CA THR A 98 -11.43 2.06 -1.10
C THR A 98 -10.89 1.16 -2.20
N GLU A 99 -11.52 1.18 -3.34
CA GLU A 99 -11.03 0.47 -4.51
C GLU A 99 -9.76 1.14 -5.04
N PRO A 100 -8.70 0.38 -5.34
CA PRO A 100 -7.53 0.94 -6.00
C PRO A 100 -7.84 1.33 -7.45
N SER A 101 -6.87 1.86 -8.19
CA SER A 101 -7.07 2.27 -9.58
C SER A 101 -7.54 1.11 -10.47
N ASP A 102 -8.31 1.44 -11.53
CA ASP A 102 -8.86 0.48 -12.50
C ASP A 102 -7.80 -0.48 -13.05
N PHE A 103 -6.60 0.00 -13.30
CA PHE A 103 -5.48 -0.85 -13.73
C PHE A 103 -5.16 -1.96 -12.73
N VAL A 104 -5.19 -1.67 -11.44
CA VAL A 104 -4.84 -2.66 -10.40
C VAL A 104 -5.88 -3.79 -10.31
N ILE A 105 -7.14 -3.49 -10.59
CA ILE A 105 -8.24 -4.46 -10.55
C ILE A 105 -8.46 -5.17 -11.88
N SER A 106 -7.94 -4.63 -12.98
CA SER A 106 -8.06 -5.21 -14.33
C SER A 106 -7.37 -6.57 -14.43
N ASP A 107 -7.72 -7.34 -15.43
CA ASP A 107 -7.07 -8.64 -15.68
C ASP A 107 -5.60 -8.48 -16.06
N GLU A 108 -5.26 -7.41 -16.79
CA GLU A 108 -3.87 -7.04 -17.08
C GLU A 108 -3.10 -6.75 -15.78
N GLY A 109 -3.68 -5.97 -14.88
CA GLY A 109 -3.10 -5.68 -13.56
C GLY A 109 -2.87 -6.95 -12.74
N LYS A 110 -3.78 -7.91 -12.76
CA LYS A 110 -3.62 -9.21 -12.08
C LYS A 110 -2.46 -10.03 -12.66
N VAL A 111 -2.24 -9.98 -13.98
CA VAL A 111 -1.07 -10.62 -14.62
C VAL A 111 0.21 -9.97 -14.13
N VAL A 112 0.28 -8.63 -14.17
CA VAL A 112 1.44 -7.87 -13.71
C VAL A 112 1.71 -8.12 -12.22
N GLN A 113 0.67 -8.21 -11.39
CA GLN A 113 0.79 -8.54 -9.96
C GLN A 113 1.50 -9.86 -9.73
N ARG A 114 1.08 -10.94 -10.41
CA ARG A 114 1.71 -12.26 -10.32
C ARG A 114 3.15 -12.25 -10.82
N GLN A 115 3.43 -11.56 -11.92
CA GLN A 115 4.79 -11.42 -12.46
C GLN A 115 5.71 -10.64 -11.51
N ALA A 116 5.23 -9.54 -10.95
CA ALA A 116 5.97 -8.74 -9.98
C ALA A 116 6.30 -9.55 -8.72
N TRP A 117 5.36 -10.36 -8.25
CA TRP A 117 5.60 -11.28 -7.15
C TRP A 117 6.69 -12.30 -7.47
N ALA A 118 6.57 -13.00 -8.59
CA ALA A 118 7.51 -14.04 -9.00
C ALA A 118 8.93 -13.50 -9.19
N SER A 119 9.08 -12.30 -9.75
CA SER A 119 10.38 -11.73 -10.06
C SER A 119 11.07 -11.06 -8.86
N ASN A 120 10.31 -10.40 -8.00
CA ASN A 120 10.89 -9.52 -6.97
C ASN A 120 10.71 -10.04 -5.54
N PHE A 121 9.62 -10.73 -5.25
CA PHE A 121 9.24 -11.04 -3.87
C PHE A 121 9.36 -12.50 -3.50
N SER A 122 9.17 -13.44 -4.42
CA SER A 122 9.19 -14.88 -4.13
C SER A 122 10.55 -15.38 -3.61
N ARG A 123 11.62 -14.68 -3.90
CA ARG A 123 13.00 -15.01 -3.49
C ARG A 123 13.42 -14.36 -2.19
N SER A 124 12.57 -13.55 -1.56
CA SER A 124 12.92 -12.88 -0.30
C SER A 124 12.95 -13.89 0.86
N PRO A 125 14.09 -13.99 1.60
CA PRO A 125 14.17 -14.86 2.78
C PRO A 125 13.11 -14.55 3.84
N LEU A 126 12.77 -13.29 4.01
CA LEU A 126 11.75 -12.84 4.96
C LEU A 126 10.35 -13.38 4.63
N LEU A 127 10.02 -13.46 3.35
CA LEU A 127 8.73 -14.00 2.90
C LEU A 127 8.61 -15.51 3.11
N SER A 128 9.70 -16.24 3.03
CA SER A 128 9.69 -17.68 3.32
C SER A 128 9.35 -17.99 4.78
N LEU A 129 9.57 -17.04 5.68
CA LEU A 129 9.21 -17.15 7.09
C LEU A 129 7.72 -16.81 7.35
N MET A 130 7.15 -15.93 6.54
CA MET A 130 5.76 -15.46 6.71
C MET A 130 4.72 -16.35 6.01
N VAL A 131 5.11 -17.00 4.92
CA VAL A 131 4.22 -17.91 4.17
C VAL A 131 4.56 -19.35 4.53
N PRO A 132 3.67 -20.11 5.19
CA PRO A 132 3.95 -21.47 5.59
C PRO A 132 4.31 -22.37 4.39
N PHE A 133 5.23 -23.28 4.60
CA PHE A 133 5.83 -24.20 3.61
C PHE A 133 4.80 -25.02 2.79
N LYS A 134 3.56 -25.12 3.26
CA LYS A 134 2.50 -25.94 2.65
C LYS A 134 2.04 -25.49 1.25
N SER A 135 2.38 -24.27 0.83
CA SER A 135 2.06 -23.77 -0.52
C SER A 135 3.11 -24.12 -1.59
N ARG A 136 4.19 -24.79 -1.19
CA ARG A 136 5.31 -25.12 -2.08
C ARG A 136 5.14 -26.44 -2.84
N MET A 137 4.09 -27.21 -2.53
CA MET A 137 3.81 -28.49 -3.16
C MET A 137 2.40 -28.50 -3.75
N LYS A 138 2.24 -27.90 -4.92
CA LYS A 138 1.25 -28.35 -5.91
C LYS A 138 1.91 -28.24 -7.27
N PRO A 139 1.92 -29.36 -7.99
CA PRO A 139 2.45 -29.45 -9.34
C PRO A 139 1.72 -28.56 -10.33
#